data_0df9acf26eb51f99782d1b746941968e
#
_entry.id   0df9acf26eb51f99782d1b746941968e
#
_cell.length_a   1.000
_cell.length_b   1.000
_cell.length_c   1.000
_cell.angle_alpha   90.00
_cell.angle_beta   90.00
_cell.angle_gamma   90.00
#
_symmetry.space_group_name_H-M   'P 1'
#
loop_
_entity.id
_entity.type
_entity.pdbx_description
1 polymer ?
#
loop_
_entity_poly.entity_id
_entity_poly.type
_entity_poly.pdbx_seq_one_letter_code
_entity_poly.pdbx_strand_id
1 'polypeptide(L)'
;RLKVEMSVYQKFEKMLIDKLNYLADKKKNPEKLGGVLKAYQLANKFESFKKMGKQSGFLFYTQAWNTSKIDPVTGFVNLFDTHYENILKSKNFFSKFDLIKYNSDKDWFEFSFDYNNFTTKAEGTKTKWTLCTFGNRIISFRNPDNNMQWDGKEINLTEEFKLFFEKFGININSDLHTEILKQDKKDFFEGLLHLLKLTLQMRNSKTR
;
A
#
# COMPACT_ATOMS: atom_id res chain seq x y z
N ARG A 1 6.42 5.07 -19.22
CA ARG A 1 7.32 5.31 -18.07
C ARG A 1 8.65 5.78 -18.63
N LEU A 2 8.94 7.09 -18.53
CA LEU A 2 10.27 7.61 -18.87
C LEU A 2 11.29 6.91 -17.96
N LYS A 3 12.18 6.13 -18.56
CA LYS A 3 13.37 5.62 -17.85
C LYS A 3 14.30 6.82 -17.69
N VAL A 4 14.39 7.35 -16.49
CA VAL A 4 15.43 8.31 -16.15
C VAL A 4 16.76 7.57 -16.18
N GLU A 5 17.70 8.04 -16.97
CA GLU A 5 19.02 7.42 -17.05
C GLU A 5 19.73 7.45 -15.69
N MET A 6 20.46 6.39 -15.40
CA MET A 6 21.21 6.25 -14.15
C MET A 6 22.18 7.41 -13.91
N SER A 7 22.71 7.98 -15.00
CA SER A 7 23.58 9.17 -14.97
C SER A 7 22.92 10.39 -14.34
N VAL A 8 21.61 10.58 -14.55
CA VAL A 8 20.84 11.69 -13.95
C VAL A 8 20.73 11.53 -12.46
N TYR A 9 20.44 10.31 -11.98
CA TYR A 9 20.40 10.02 -10.54
C TYR A 9 21.74 10.25 -9.88
N GLN A 10 22.84 9.80 -10.51
CA GLN A 10 24.20 10.01 -10.00
C GLN A 10 24.57 11.49 -9.94
N LYS A 11 24.21 12.29 -10.95
CA LYS A 11 24.40 13.75 -10.94
C LYS A 11 23.61 14.40 -9.82
N PHE A 12 22.33 14.02 -9.67
CA PHE A 12 21.48 14.56 -8.61
C PHE A 12 22.03 14.22 -7.21
N GLU A 13 22.44 12.98 -7.00
CA GLU A 13 23.08 12.54 -5.77
C GLU A 13 24.31 13.37 -5.45
N LYS A 14 25.20 13.55 -6.44
CA LYS A 14 26.40 14.37 -6.29
C LYS A 14 26.07 15.81 -5.92
N MET A 15 25.11 16.42 -6.60
CA MET A 15 24.66 17.79 -6.30
C MET A 15 24.11 17.91 -4.87
N LEU A 16 23.36 16.92 -4.39
CA LEU A 16 22.85 16.91 -3.01
C LEU A 16 24.00 16.83 -2.02
N ILE A 17 24.96 15.96 -2.26
CA ILE A 17 26.14 15.78 -1.41
C ILE A 17 26.96 17.06 -1.35
N ASP A 18 27.22 17.69 -2.51
CA ASP A 18 27.96 18.94 -2.59
C ASP A 18 27.25 20.07 -1.83
N LYS A 19 25.92 20.15 -1.96
CA LYS A 19 25.09 21.12 -1.23
C LYS A 19 25.12 20.90 0.28
N LEU A 20 25.04 19.67 0.74
CA LEU A 20 25.10 19.33 2.15
C LEU A 20 26.49 19.57 2.73
N ASN A 21 27.53 19.26 1.99
CA ASN A 21 28.90 19.58 2.37
C ASN A 21 29.11 21.09 2.50
N TYR A 22 28.47 21.91 1.65
CA TYR A 22 28.48 23.35 1.78
C TYR A 22 27.78 23.84 3.06
N LEU A 23 26.71 23.16 3.47
CA LEU A 23 25.93 23.49 4.67
C LEU A 23 26.54 22.92 5.96
N ALA A 24 27.50 21.98 5.86
CA ALA A 24 28.14 21.41 7.03
C ALA A 24 29.05 22.43 7.72
N ASP A 25 28.93 22.54 9.03
CA ASP A 25 29.82 23.38 9.82
C ASP A 25 31.21 22.70 9.97
N LYS A 26 32.18 23.20 9.24
CA LYS A 26 33.54 22.69 9.22
C LYS A 26 34.30 22.94 10.53
N LYS A 27 33.80 23.85 11.37
CA LYS A 27 34.42 24.17 12.69
C LYS A 27 33.90 23.28 13.80
N LYS A 28 32.79 22.58 13.54
CA LYS A 28 32.19 21.70 14.53
C LYS A 28 32.97 20.38 14.62
N ASN A 29 32.93 19.75 15.79
CA ASN A 29 33.56 18.42 15.94
C ASN A 29 33.06 17.49 14.82
N PRO A 30 33.94 16.88 14.03
CA PRO A 30 33.60 16.09 12.86
C PRO A 30 32.59 14.96 13.13
N GLU A 31 32.64 14.38 14.32
CA GLU A 31 31.78 13.25 14.72
C GLU A 31 30.42 13.66 15.26
N LYS A 32 30.22 14.94 15.58
CA LYS A 32 28.92 15.45 16.05
C LYS A 32 27.99 15.80 14.91
N LEU A 33 26.71 15.80 15.20
CA LEU A 33 25.69 16.20 14.23
C LEU A 33 26.00 17.58 13.62
N GLY A 34 26.00 17.68 12.30
CA GLY A 34 26.40 18.88 11.55
C GLY A 34 27.90 18.98 11.29
N GLY A 35 28.75 18.08 11.80
CA GLY A 35 30.16 18.03 11.48
C GLY A 35 30.46 17.36 10.14
N VAL A 36 31.67 17.62 9.62
CA VAL A 36 32.10 17.20 8.27
C VAL A 36 31.99 15.69 8.05
N LEU A 37 32.39 14.87 9.01
CA LEU A 37 32.33 13.41 8.87
C LEU A 37 30.91 12.89 8.79
N LYS A 38 29.97 13.50 9.51
CA LYS A 38 28.55 13.14 9.45
C LYS A 38 27.89 13.59 8.15
N ALA A 39 28.41 14.64 7.52
CA ALA A 39 27.99 15.03 6.18
C ALA A 39 28.56 14.10 5.09
N TYR A 40 29.79 13.61 5.26
CA TYR A 40 30.42 12.66 4.34
C TYR A 40 29.84 11.24 4.38
N GLN A 41 29.29 10.80 5.48
CA GLN A 41 28.67 9.46 5.60
C GLN A 41 27.39 9.31 4.78
N LEU A 42 26.98 10.35 4.08
CA LEU A 42 25.84 10.35 3.17
C LEU A 42 26.06 9.55 1.89
N ALA A 43 27.28 9.37 1.48
CA ALA A 43 27.62 8.93 0.14
C ALA A 43 28.05 7.46 0.06
N ASN A 44 27.94 6.71 1.12
CA ASN A 44 28.23 5.28 1.02
C ASN A 44 27.22 4.63 0.10
N LYS A 45 27.69 4.27 -1.10
CA LYS A 45 26.94 3.46 -2.04
C LYS A 45 26.25 2.36 -1.27
N PHE A 46 25.02 2.12 -1.64
CA PHE A 46 24.21 1.03 -1.15
C PHE A 46 24.97 -0.29 -1.25
N GLU A 47 25.67 -0.67 -0.19
CA GLU A 47 26.50 -1.86 -0.19
C GLU A 47 25.72 -3.11 0.25
N SER A 48 24.72 -2.98 1.09
CA SER A 48 23.98 -4.13 1.62
C SER A 48 22.73 -3.69 2.40
N PHE A 49 21.63 -4.43 2.21
CA PHE A 49 20.42 -4.30 3.02
C PHE A 49 20.66 -4.46 4.52
N LYS A 50 21.69 -5.23 4.92
CA LYS A 50 22.06 -5.43 6.33
C LYS A 50 22.57 -4.16 7.01
N LYS A 51 23.02 -3.19 6.23
CA LYS A 51 23.51 -1.89 6.73
C LYS A 51 22.41 -0.81 6.76
N MET A 52 21.22 -1.08 6.19
CA MET A 52 20.09 -0.18 6.32
C MET A 52 19.70 -0.03 7.80
N GLY A 53 19.39 1.20 8.20
CA GLY A 53 19.14 1.52 9.62
C GLY A 53 20.39 1.76 10.46
N LYS A 54 21.58 1.40 9.96
CA LYS A 54 22.89 1.72 10.60
C LYS A 54 23.59 2.89 9.94
N GLN A 55 22.95 3.53 8.97
CA GLN A 55 23.48 4.70 8.29
C GLN A 55 23.43 5.89 9.24
N SER A 56 24.48 6.67 9.27
CA SER A 56 24.55 7.94 9.99
C SER A 56 24.82 9.07 9.00
N GLY A 57 24.21 10.24 9.22
CA GLY A 57 24.37 11.39 8.34
C GLY A 57 23.03 12.09 8.07
N PHE A 58 22.98 12.94 7.04
CA PHE A 58 21.80 13.73 6.68
C PHE A 58 20.97 13.11 5.55
N LEU A 59 21.56 12.26 4.72
CA LEU A 59 20.90 11.51 3.66
C LEU A 59 20.91 10.02 4.01
N PHE A 60 19.79 9.36 3.74
CA PHE A 60 19.70 7.93 3.93
C PHE A 60 19.16 7.30 2.64
N TYR A 61 19.80 6.21 2.22
CA TYR A 61 19.24 5.37 1.17
C TYR A 61 18.12 4.52 1.75
N THR A 62 16.94 4.67 1.20
CA THR A 62 15.82 3.79 1.50
C THR A 62 15.42 3.03 0.24
N GLN A 63 14.95 1.81 0.41
CA GLN A 63 14.42 1.07 -0.71
C GLN A 63 13.10 1.69 -1.16
N ALA A 64 12.99 1.98 -2.45
CA ALA A 64 11.71 2.29 -3.08
C ALA A 64 10.80 1.04 -3.22
N TRP A 65 11.35 -0.13 -2.90
CA TRP A 65 10.64 -1.39 -2.95
C TRP A 65 9.49 -1.40 -1.95
N ASN A 66 8.31 -1.76 -2.40
CA ASN A 66 7.08 -1.77 -1.59
C ASN A 66 6.57 -0.42 -1.06
N THR A 67 7.21 0.72 -1.32
CA THR A 67 6.71 2.02 -0.83
C THR A 67 5.28 2.33 -1.30
N SER A 68 4.86 1.79 -2.45
CA SER A 68 3.48 1.91 -2.94
C SER A 68 2.49 0.94 -2.26
N LYS A 69 2.96 0.07 -1.39
CA LYS A 69 2.17 -0.96 -0.70
C LYS A 69 2.17 -0.77 0.81
N ILE A 70 2.99 0.15 1.32
CA ILE A 70 3.03 0.51 2.73
C ILE A 70 1.90 1.48 3.03
N ASP A 71 1.06 1.15 3.99
CA ASP A 71 0.15 2.10 4.60
C ASP A 71 0.95 2.97 5.59
N PRO A 72 1.07 4.29 5.34
CA PRO A 72 1.89 5.16 6.20
C PRO A 72 1.31 5.36 7.60
N VAL A 73 0.02 5.07 7.81
CA VAL A 73 -0.64 5.22 9.11
C VAL A 73 -0.41 4.01 10.00
N THR A 74 -0.53 2.81 9.43
CA THR A 74 -0.45 1.55 10.18
C THR A 74 0.90 0.86 10.05
N GLY A 75 1.69 1.21 9.03
CA GLY A 75 2.94 0.54 8.70
C GLY A 75 2.76 -0.81 8.01
N PHE A 76 1.53 -1.23 7.73
CA PHE A 76 1.30 -2.51 7.06
C PHE A 76 1.85 -2.52 5.64
N VAL A 77 2.50 -3.62 5.28
CA VAL A 77 2.99 -3.91 3.93
C VAL A 77 2.28 -5.17 3.44
N ASN A 78 1.56 -5.05 2.31
CA ASN A 78 0.81 -6.19 1.76
C ASN A 78 -0.06 -6.87 2.81
N LEU A 79 -0.96 -6.11 3.44
CA LEU A 79 -1.79 -6.56 4.56
C LEU A 79 -2.44 -7.91 4.29
N PHE A 80 -2.95 -8.12 3.07
CA PHE A 80 -3.57 -9.37 2.63
C PHE A 80 -3.02 -9.84 1.30
N ASP A 81 -2.92 -11.16 1.13
CA ASP A 81 -2.81 -11.76 -0.19
C ASP A 81 -4.22 -11.84 -0.81
N THR A 82 -4.45 -11.00 -1.81
CA THR A 82 -5.72 -10.89 -2.51
C THR A 82 -5.71 -11.60 -3.86
N HIS A 83 -4.79 -12.55 -4.06
CA HIS A 83 -4.78 -13.37 -5.27
C HIS A 83 -5.84 -14.47 -5.17
N TYR A 84 -6.69 -14.57 -6.22
CA TYR A 84 -7.64 -15.67 -6.31
C TYR A 84 -6.92 -16.95 -6.73
N GLU A 85 -7.10 -18.03 -5.97
CA GLU A 85 -6.64 -19.36 -6.33
C GLU A 85 -7.81 -20.31 -6.61
N ASN A 86 -8.73 -20.42 -5.67
CA ASN A 86 -9.95 -21.21 -5.78
C ASN A 86 -11.00 -20.75 -4.74
N ILE A 87 -12.22 -21.25 -4.89
CA ILE A 87 -13.36 -20.89 -4.04
C ILE A 87 -13.09 -21.23 -2.57
N LEU A 88 -12.55 -22.41 -2.29
CA LEU A 88 -12.31 -22.86 -0.90
C LEU A 88 -11.31 -21.94 -0.19
N LYS A 89 -10.20 -21.62 -0.84
CA LYS A 89 -9.20 -20.68 -0.28
C LYS A 89 -9.78 -19.29 -0.09
N SER A 90 -10.63 -18.83 -1.01
CA SER A 90 -11.30 -17.54 -0.88
C SER A 90 -12.29 -17.54 0.30
N LYS A 91 -13.09 -18.58 0.47
CA LYS A 91 -13.95 -18.72 1.66
C LYS A 91 -13.12 -18.73 2.95
N ASN A 92 -12.04 -19.50 3.00
CA ASN A 92 -11.14 -19.53 4.16
C ASN A 92 -10.46 -18.16 4.42
N PHE A 93 -10.22 -17.38 3.38
CA PHE A 93 -9.71 -16.02 3.55
C PHE A 93 -10.76 -15.11 4.17
N PHE A 94 -12.00 -15.08 3.62
CA PHE A 94 -13.05 -14.23 4.15
C PHE A 94 -13.56 -14.67 5.53
N SER A 95 -13.49 -15.96 5.87
CA SER A 95 -13.87 -16.46 7.22
C SER A 95 -12.95 -15.93 8.34
N LYS A 96 -11.79 -15.38 8.01
CA LYS A 96 -10.86 -14.79 8.99
C LYS A 96 -11.24 -13.38 9.44
N PHE A 97 -12.21 -12.77 8.78
CA PHE A 97 -12.75 -11.47 9.20
C PHE A 97 -13.77 -11.69 10.33
N ASP A 98 -13.72 -10.83 11.33
CA ASP A 98 -14.68 -10.87 12.45
C ASP A 98 -16.05 -10.34 12.01
N LEU A 99 -16.06 -9.33 11.12
CA LEU A 99 -17.28 -8.67 10.64
C LEU A 99 -17.03 -8.06 9.26
N ILE A 100 -17.99 -8.25 8.37
CA ILE A 100 -18.08 -7.53 7.08
C ILE A 100 -19.46 -6.92 6.99
N LYS A 101 -19.56 -5.59 6.94
CA LYS A 101 -20.84 -4.89 6.89
C LYS A 101 -20.75 -3.60 6.06
N TYR A 102 -21.91 -3.12 5.62
CA TYR A 102 -22.08 -1.75 5.14
C TYR A 102 -22.46 -0.85 6.30
N ASN A 103 -21.78 0.29 6.43
CA ASN A 103 -22.07 1.32 7.41
C ASN A 103 -22.80 2.47 6.69
N SER A 104 -24.11 2.57 6.88
CA SER A 104 -24.97 3.56 6.21
C SER A 104 -24.67 4.99 6.67
N ASP A 105 -24.28 5.20 7.92
CA ASP A 105 -24.03 6.53 8.48
C ASP A 105 -22.78 7.17 7.89
N LYS A 106 -21.81 6.33 7.53
CA LYS A 106 -20.51 6.75 7.00
C LYS A 106 -20.38 6.53 5.50
N ASP A 107 -21.33 5.84 4.90
CA ASP A 107 -21.37 5.44 3.50
C ASP A 107 -20.11 4.73 3.04
N TRP A 108 -19.77 3.63 3.73
CA TRP A 108 -18.70 2.73 3.34
C TRP A 108 -18.88 1.30 3.85
N PHE A 109 -18.13 0.35 3.26
CA PHE A 109 -18.04 -1.01 3.78
C PHE A 109 -16.90 -1.12 4.80
N GLU A 110 -17.13 -1.88 5.85
CA GLU A 110 -16.19 -2.16 6.93
C GLU A 110 -15.82 -3.64 6.95
N PHE A 111 -14.52 -3.92 6.93
CA PHE A 111 -13.94 -5.23 7.06
C PHE A 111 -13.14 -5.26 8.36
N SER A 112 -13.73 -5.77 9.44
CA SER A 112 -13.09 -5.84 10.75
C SER A 112 -12.41 -7.19 10.93
N PHE A 113 -11.20 -7.19 11.47
CA PHE A 113 -10.40 -8.40 11.62
C PHE A 113 -9.39 -8.29 12.77
N ASP A 114 -8.99 -9.44 13.30
CA ASP A 114 -7.78 -9.55 14.09
C ASP A 114 -6.61 -9.92 13.16
N TYR A 115 -5.56 -9.10 13.17
CA TYR A 115 -4.39 -9.31 12.31
C TYR A 115 -3.70 -10.65 12.56
N ASN A 116 -3.79 -11.20 13.77
CA ASN A 116 -3.29 -12.52 14.12
C ASN A 116 -3.93 -13.65 13.30
N ASN A 117 -5.15 -13.47 12.78
CA ASN A 117 -5.80 -14.44 11.90
C ASN A 117 -5.13 -14.57 10.53
N PHE A 118 -4.34 -13.57 10.13
CA PHE A 118 -3.69 -13.48 8.82
C PHE A 118 -2.18 -13.69 8.86
N THR A 119 -1.55 -13.55 10.02
CA THR A 119 -0.12 -13.71 10.19
C THR A 119 0.23 -14.31 11.55
N THR A 120 1.26 -15.15 11.57
CA THR A 120 1.84 -15.68 12.82
C THR A 120 2.89 -14.73 13.42
N LYS A 121 3.17 -13.60 12.77
CA LYS A 121 4.24 -12.66 13.15
C LYS A 121 3.71 -11.30 13.59
N ALA A 122 2.46 -11.22 14.04
CA ALA A 122 1.94 -9.98 14.58
C ALA A 122 2.65 -9.66 15.90
N GLU A 123 3.56 -8.71 15.87
CA GLU A 123 4.18 -8.13 17.06
C GLU A 123 3.44 -6.83 17.38
N GLY A 124 2.96 -6.71 18.61
CA GLY A 124 2.32 -5.50 19.09
C GLY A 124 1.07 -5.73 19.93
N THR A 125 0.66 -4.69 20.63
CA THR A 125 -0.51 -4.72 21.54
C THR A 125 -1.83 -4.45 20.84
N LYS A 126 -1.82 -3.95 19.60
CA LYS A 126 -3.01 -3.58 18.85
C LYS A 126 -3.13 -4.44 17.59
N THR A 127 -3.95 -5.48 17.67
CA THR A 127 -4.14 -6.47 16.60
C THR A 127 -5.48 -6.33 15.87
N LYS A 128 -6.48 -5.70 16.49
CA LYS A 128 -7.82 -5.51 15.89
C LYS A 128 -7.87 -4.25 15.05
N TRP A 129 -8.26 -4.40 13.80
CA TRP A 129 -8.33 -3.35 12.79
C TRP A 129 -9.62 -3.42 12.00
N THR A 130 -10.00 -2.29 11.42
CA THR A 130 -11.10 -2.20 10.47
C THR A 130 -10.60 -1.52 9.21
N LEU A 131 -10.71 -2.21 8.07
CA LEU A 131 -10.47 -1.65 6.75
C LEU A 131 -11.78 -1.09 6.21
N CYS A 132 -11.75 0.17 5.74
CA CYS A 132 -12.91 0.86 5.19
C CYS A 132 -12.73 1.16 3.71
N THR A 133 -13.80 1.09 2.92
CA THR A 133 -13.79 1.40 1.48
C THR A 133 -13.92 2.90 1.21
N PHE A 134 -13.15 3.70 1.91
CA PHE A 134 -13.22 5.15 1.79
C PHE A 134 -12.48 5.68 0.57
N GLY A 135 -13.10 6.62 -0.15
CA GLY A 135 -12.49 7.45 -1.18
C GLY A 135 -12.43 6.81 -2.57
N ASN A 136 -11.77 7.53 -3.47
CA ASN A 136 -11.68 7.16 -4.87
C ASN A 136 -10.36 6.47 -5.19
N ARG A 137 -10.37 5.66 -6.27
CA ARG A 137 -9.18 5.01 -6.82
C ARG A 137 -9.05 5.31 -8.29
N ILE A 138 -7.82 5.30 -8.81
CA ILE A 138 -7.55 5.37 -10.24
C ILE A 138 -7.18 3.97 -10.71
N ILE A 139 -8.02 3.39 -11.55
CA ILE A 139 -7.72 2.13 -12.24
C ILE A 139 -6.98 2.47 -13.52
N SER A 140 -5.74 1.98 -13.66
CA SER A 140 -4.97 2.14 -14.89
C SER A 140 -5.27 0.99 -15.85
N PHE A 141 -5.58 1.31 -17.08
CA PHE A 141 -5.82 0.35 -18.15
C PHE A 141 -5.13 0.76 -19.45
N ARG A 142 -5.01 -0.18 -20.39
CA ARG A 142 -4.56 0.11 -21.75
C ARG A 142 -5.77 0.55 -22.56
N ASN A 143 -5.73 1.78 -23.06
CA ASN A 143 -6.85 2.35 -23.84
C ASN A 143 -6.73 1.95 -25.31
N PRO A 144 -7.64 1.12 -25.86
CA PRO A 144 -7.62 0.73 -27.26
C PRO A 144 -7.81 1.92 -28.22
N ASP A 145 -8.59 2.92 -27.78
CA ASP A 145 -8.89 4.11 -28.60
C ASP A 145 -7.70 5.08 -28.68
N ASN A 146 -6.70 4.87 -27.84
CA ASN A 146 -5.47 5.69 -27.80
C ASN A 146 -4.22 4.80 -27.98
N ASN A 147 -4.18 4.05 -29.07
CA ASN A 147 -3.03 3.20 -29.45
C ASN A 147 -2.47 2.37 -28.30
N MET A 148 -3.33 1.81 -27.46
CA MET A 148 -2.96 1.01 -26.29
C MET A 148 -2.05 1.75 -25.30
N GLN A 149 -2.10 3.05 -25.25
CA GLN A 149 -1.41 3.81 -24.21
C GLN A 149 -2.10 3.60 -22.84
N TRP A 150 -1.33 3.85 -21.77
CA TRP A 150 -1.86 3.81 -20.43
C TRP A 150 -2.80 4.99 -20.17
N ASP A 151 -4.00 4.66 -19.73
CA ASP A 151 -5.02 5.61 -19.31
C ASP A 151 -5.49 5.29 -17.89
N GLY A 152 -6.23 6.21 -17.26
CA GLY A 152 -6.71 6.08 -15.89
C GLY A 152 -8.18 6.43 -15.77
N LYS A 153 -8.98 5.49 -15.24
CA LYS A 153 -10.38 5.73 -14.86
C LYS A 153 -10.46 5.92 -13.34
N GLU A 154 -11.10 7.00 -12.92
CA GLU A 154 -11.44 7.21 -11.52
C GLU A 154 -12.72 6.47 -11.16
N ILE A 155 -12.70 5.78 -10.03
CA ILE A 155 -13.85 5.07 -9.46
C ILE A 155 -14.00 5.44 -7.98
N ASN A 156 -15.24 5.46 -7.50
CA ASN A 156 -15.55 5.48 -6.07
C ASN A 156 -15.62 4.05 -5.55
N LEU A 157 -14.82 3.72 -4.54
CA LEU A 157 -14.77 2.35 -4.02
C LEU A 157 -16.09 1.89 -3.44
N THR A 158 -16.75 2.71 -2.65
CA THR A 158 -18.03 2.32 -2.03
C THR A 158 -19.08 2.02 -3.08
N GLU A 159 -19.19 2.86 -4.12
CA GLU A 159 -20.12 2.64 -5.22
C GLU A 159 -19.79 1.36 -6.00
N GLU A 160 -18.52 1.08 -6.26
CA GLU A 160 -18.13 -0.17 -6.93
C GLU A 160 -18.49 -1.40 -6.09
N PHE A 161 -18.36 -1.35 -4.76
CA PHE A 161 -18.81 -2.42 -3.87
C PHE A 161 -20.34 -2.57 -3.87
N LYS A 162 -21.11 -1.46 -3.87
CA LYS A 162 -22.57 -1.50 -3.98
C LYS A 162 -23.02 -2.18 -5.27
N LEU A 163 -22.50 -1.72 -6.41
CA LEU A 163 -22.79 -2.30 -7.72
C LEU A 163 -22.38 -3.78 -7.80
N PHE A 164 -21.26 -4.13 -7.19
CA PHE A 164 -20.81 -5.51 -7.14
C PHE A 164 -21.77 -6.41 -6.37
N PHE A 165 -22.19 -6.03 -5.17
CA PHE A 165 -23.14 -6.82 -4.39
C PHE A 165 -24.51 -6.89 -5.04
N GLU A 166 -25.00 -5.80 -5.62
CA GLU A 166 -26.24 -5.76 -6.41
C GLU A 166 -26.20 -6.76 -7.59
N LYS A 167 -25.11 -6.77 -8.36
CA LYS A 167 -24.90 -7.71 -9.48
C LYS A 167 -25.07 -9.16 -9.06
N PHE A 168 -24.69 -9.52 -7.84
CA PHE A 168 -24.83 -10.88 -7.31
C PHE A 168 -26.10 -11.10 -6.47
N GLY A 169 -27.01 -10.11 -6.42
CA GLY A 169 -28.27 -10.18 -5.69
C GLY A 169 -28.13 -10.19 -4.18
N ILE A 170 -27.03 -9.63 -3.65
CA ILE A 170 -26.76 -9.56 -2.21
C ILE A 170 -27.24 -8.20 -1.68
N ASN A 171 -28.11 -8.23 -0.67
CA ASN A 171 -28.55 -7.02 0.01
C ASN A 171 -27.41 -6.52 0.92
N ILE A 172 -26.94 -5.29 0.69
CA ILE A 172 -25.85 -4.68 1.46
C ILE A 172 -26.18 -4.45 2.93
N ASN A 173 -27.46 -4.42 3.30
CA ASN A 173 -27.90 -4.27 4.69
C ASN A 173 -28.07 -5.61 5.43
N SER A 174 -27.82 -6.73 4.75
CA SER A 174 -27.80 -8.06 5.39
C SER A 174 -26.46 -8.34 6.08
N ASP A 175 -26.35 -9.50 6.72
CA ASP A 175 -25.06 -10.01 7.20
C ASP A 175 -24.18 -10.40 6.01
N LEU A 176 -23.41 -9.43 5.54
CA LEU A 176 -22.54 -9.62 4.37
C LEU A 176 -21.48 -10.70 4.59
N HIS A 177 -21.00 -10.88 5.81
CA HIS A 177 -20.01 -11.92 6.10
C HIS A 177 -20.59 -13.31 5.80
N THR A 178 -21.79 -13.60 6.32
CA THR A 178 -22.48 -14.84 6.04
C THR A 178 -22.86 -14.99 4.58
N GLU A 179 -23.35 -13.92 3.94
CA GLU A 179 -23.72 -13.95 2.52
C GLU A 179 -22.54 -14.20 1.58
N ILE A 180 -21.36 -13.65 1.90
CA ILE A 180 -20.11 -13.93 1.16
C ILE A 180 -19.72 -15.40 1.27
N LEU A 181 -19.79 -15.98 2.46
CA LEU A 181 -19.40 -17.37 2.69
C LEU A 181 -20.34 -18.38 2.04
N LYS A 182 -21.60 -18.02 1.77
CA LYS A 182 -22.55 -18.84 1.03
C LYS A 182 -22.29 -18.92 -0.48
N GLN A 183 -21.51 -17.98 -1.02
CA GLN A 183 -21.26 -17.92 -2.47
C GLN A 183 -20.38 -19.08 -2.94
N ASP A 184 -20.66 -19.58 -4.16
CA ASP A 184 -19.91 -20.69 -4.79
C ASP A 184 -19.46 -20.35 -6.23
N LYS A 185 -19.51 -19.06 -6.61
CA LYS A 185 -19.13 -18.60 -7.94
C LYS A 185 -17.70 -18.08 -7.97
N LYS A 186 -16.91 -18.54 -8.92
CA LYS A 186 -15.54 -18.05 -9.16
C LYS A 186 -15.52 -16.54 -9.35
N ASP A 187 -16.35 -16.03 -10.27
CA ASP A 187 -16.37 -14.61 -10.65
C ASP A 187 -16.71 -13.70 -9.46
N PHE A 188 -17.49 -14.21 -8.50
CA PHE A 188 -17.76 -13.50 -7.26
C PHE A 188 -16.48 -13.28 -6.44
N PHE A 189 -15.74 -14.34 -6.17
CA PHE A 189 -14.54 -14.23 -5.35
C PHE A 189 -13.41 -13.49 -6.06
N GLU A 190 -13.24 -13.67 -7.37
CA GLU A 190 -12.26 -12.89 -8.15
C GLU A 190 -12.59 -11.39 -8.09
N GLY A 191 -13.84 -11.02 -8.29
CA GLY A 191 -14.29 -9.63 -8.22
C GLY A 191 -14.14 -9.02 -6.83
N LEU A 192 -14.56 -9.74 -5.78
CA LEU A 192 -14.49 -9.25 -4.41
C LEU A 192 -13.03 -9.07 -3.94
N LEU A 193 -12.15 -10.02 -4.26
CA LEU A 193 -10.72 -9.92 -3.97
C LEU A 193 -10.06 -8.77 -4.75
N HIS A 194 -10.50 -8.54 -5.99
CA HIS A 194 -10.04 -7.40 -6.78
C HIS A 194 -10.44 -6.06 -6.13
N LEU A 195 -11.68 -5.90 -5.69
CA LEU A 195 -12.14 -4.70 -4.99
C LEU A 195 -11.40 -4.50 -3.67
N LEU A 196 -11.18 -5.56 -2.91
CA LEU A 196 -10.38 -5.52 -1.68
C LEU A 196 -8.94 -5.08 -1.97
N LYS A 197 -8.34 -5.60 -3.04
CA LYS A 197 -7.00 -5.18 -3.48
C LYS A 197 -6.95 -3.68 -3.83
N LEU A 198 -7.96 -3.15 -4.51
CA LEU A 198 -8.06 -1.72 -4.81
C LEU A 198 -8.19 -0.89 -3.52
N THR A 199 -8.92 -1.39 -2.54
CA THR A 199 -9.05 -0.74 -1.23
C THR A 199 -7.71 -0.61 -0.52
N LEU A 200 -6.84 -1.60 -0.65
CA LEU A 200 -5.48 -1.63 -0.07
C LEU A 200 -4.45 -0.82 -0.88
N GLN A 201 -4.75 -0.44 -2.12
CA GLN A 201 -3.79 0.26 -2.99
C GLN A 201 -3.77 1.76 -2.75
N MET A 202 -3.08 2.20 -1.71
CA MET A 202 -2.97 3.61 -1.33
C MET A 202 -2.41 4.52 -2.43
N ARG A 203 -1.51 4.01 -3.28
CA ARG A 203 -0.92 4.80 -4.37
C ARG A 203 -1.93 5.30 -5.41
N ASN A 204 -3.04 4.59 -5.57
CA ASN A 204 -4.10 4.92 -6.51
C ASN A 204 -5.22 5.73 -5.86
N SER A 205 -5.08 6.09 -4.59
CA SER A 205 -6.05 6.92 -3.89
C SER A 205 -5.81 8.40 -4.21
N LYS A 206 -6.84 9.12 -4.60
CA LYS A 206 -6.81 10.58 -4.73
C LYS A 206 -7.05 11.28 -3.39
N THR A 207 -7.71 10.61 -2.46
CA THR A 207 -7.94 11.10 -1.10
C THR A 207 -6.92 10.45 -0.16
N ARG A 208 -6.10 11.26 0.42
CA ARG A 208 -5.21 10.90 1.52
C ARG A 208 -5.71 11.52 2.82
#